data_f9f800a9f5afd4cf241d7e95012043fd
#
_entry.id   f9f800a9f5afd4cf241d7e95012043fd
#
_cell.length_a   1.000
_cell.length_b   1.000
_cell.length_c   1.000
_cell.angle_alpha   90.00
_cell.angle_beta   90.00
_cell.angle_gamma   90.00
#
_symmetry.space_group_name_H-M   'P 1'
#
loop_
_entity.id
_entity.type
_entity.pdbx_description
1 polymer ?
#
loop_
_entity_poly.entity_id
_entity_poly.type
_entity_poly.pdbx_seq_one_letter_code
_entity_poly.pdbx_strand_id
1 'polypeptide(L)'
;MVLAGDLRKGVTIEYDGKIFTVVDFLHVKPGKGAAFVRTTLKNVVDGKVLQITFNPTEKYENAVIETKKMTYSYTDGELYYFMDEEFNMEPLNYDQVEDALKYTKENDPVTVKFYKGKAFSVECENFVELEVIEAEPSVAGNTATNATKQVKIETGLYIQVPMFVNEGDVIRIDTRTGDYMERVKK
;
A
#
# COMPACT_ATOMS: atom_id res chain seq x y z
N MET A 1 18.42 -18.42 -3.86
CA MET A 1 19.48 -17.74 -3.06
C MET A 1 20.15 -16.67 -3.89
N VAL A 2 20.39 -15.52 -3.30
CA VAL A 2 21.14 -14.40 -3.91
C VAL A 2 22.35 -14.08 -3.04
N LEU A 3 23.49 -13.75 -3.67
CA LEU A 3 24.64 -13.23 -2.93
C LEU A 3 24.39 -11.78 -2.53
N ALA A 4 24.85 -11.38 -1.34
CA ALA A 4 24.75 -10.00 -0.89
C ALA A 4 25.45 -9.04 -1.87
N GLY A 5 26.52 -9.49 -2.53
CA GLY A 5 27.21 -8.75 -3.60
C GLY A 5 26.36 -8.52 -4.85
N ASP A 6 25.33 -9.30 -5.07
CA ASP A 6 24.44 -9.23 -6.24
C ASP A 6 23.08 -8.54 -5.94
N LEU A 7 22.89 -8.06 -4.70
CA LEU A 7 21.68 -7.35 -4.33
C LEU A 7 21.51 -6.08 -5.17
N ARG A 8 20.27 -5.84 -5.58
CA ARG A 8 19.83 -4.65 -6.35
C ARG A 8 18.53 -4.12 -5.78
N LYS A 9 18.22 -2.87 -6.04
CA LYS A 9 16.93 -2.26 -5.68
C LYS A 9 15.78 -3.10 -6.22
N GLY A 10 14.78 -3.34 -5.39
CA GLY A 10 13.60 -4.14 -5.72
C GLY A 10 13.73 -5.65 -5.47
N VAL A 11 14.94 -6.15 -5.22
CA VAL A 11 15.13 -7.56 -4.84
C VAL A 11 14.55 -7.78 -3.45
N THR A 12 13.79 -8.86 -3.28
CA THR A 12 13.18 -9.24 -1.99
C THR A 12 13.90 -10.47 -1.44
N ILE A 13 14.33 -10.38 -0.20
CA ILE A 13 15.08 -11.43 0.51
C ILE A 13 14.42 -11.77 1.85
N GLU A 14 14.64 -13.00 2.30
CA GLU A 14 14.38 -13.39 3.68
C GLU A 14 15.63 -13.09 4.53
N TYR A 15 15.46 -12.33 5.60
CA TYR A 15 16.48 -12.00 6.56
C TYR A 15 15.90 -12.02 7.97
N ASP A 16 16.56 -12.75 8.89
CA ASP A 16 16.13 -12.90 10.28
C ASP A 16 14.64 -13.29 10.43
N GLY A 17 14.19 -14.24 9.58
CA GLY A 17 12.81 -14.74 9.58
C GLY A 17 11.75 -13.76 9.07
N LYS A 18 12.17 -12.63 8.50
CA LYS A 18 11.30 -11.60 7.94
C LYS A 18 11.63 -11.34 6.47
N ILE A 19 10.67 -10.76 5.76
CA ILE A 19 10.81 -10.44 4.34
C ILE A 19 11.13 -8.96 4.18
N PHE A 20 12.18 -8.68 3.43
CA PHE A 20 12.62 -7.32 3.15
C PHE A 20 12.84 -7.08 1.66
N THR A 21 12.46 -5.91 1.19
CA THR A 21 12.82 -5.40 -0.13
C THR A 21 14.03 -4.48 -0.02
N VAL A 22 15.00 -4.67 -0.89
CA VAL A 22 16.15 -3.78 -1.01
C VAL A 22 15.69 -2.46 -1.62
N VAL A 23 15.76 -1.36 -0.86
CA VAL A 23 15.41 -0.02 -1.33
C VAL A 23 16.62 0.79 -1.75
N ASP A 24 17.79 0.49 -1.17
CA ASP A 24 19.07 1.06 -1.57
C ASP A 24 20.25 0.15 -1.22
N PHE A 25 21.36 0.27 -1.95
CA PHE A 25 22.58 -0.48 -1.67
C PHE A 25 23.81 0.29 -2.11
N LEU A 26 24.93 0.04 -1.42
CA LEU A 26 26.23 0.62 -1.72
C LEU A 26 27.32 -0.43 -1.55
N HIS A 27 28.03 -0.73 -2.63
CA HIS A 27 29.21 -1.57 -2.58
C HIS A 27 30.43 -0.73 -2.19
N VAL A 28 31.09 -1.12 -1.13
CA VAL A 28 32.30 -0.46 -0.65
C VAL A 28 33.48 -1.42 -0.75
N LYS A 29 34.51 -0.97 -1.48
CA LYS A 29 35.81 -1.65 -1.56
C LYS A 29 36.84 -0.71 -0.93
N PRO A 30 37.08 -0.80 0.39
CA PRO A 30 38.06 0.03 1.03
C PRO A 30 39.48 -0.29 0.53
N GLY A 31 40.36 0.70 0.51
CA GLY A 31 41.75 0.49 0.11
C GLY A 31 42.53 -0.42 1.06
N LYS A 32 42.10 -0.51 2.32
CA LYS A 32 42.54 -1.50 3.33
C LYS A 32 41.30 -2.09 4.01
N GLY A 33 41.21 -3.42 4.05
CA GLY A 33 40.10 -4.15 4.68
C GLY A 33 39.23 -4.92 3.68
N ALA A 34 38.29 -5.69 4.19
CA ALA A 34 37.36 -6.49 3.40
C ALA A 34 36.28 -5.61 2.72
N ALA A 35 35.90 -5.98 1.51
CA ALA A 35 34.76 -5.38 0.83
C ALA A 35 33.46 -5.69 1.59
N PHE A 36 32.52 -4.76 1.57
CA PHE A 36 31.21 -4.93 2.17
C PHE A 36 30.11 -4.27 1.33
N VAL A 37 28.87 -4.69 1.55
CA VAL A 37 27.67 -4.09 0.94
C VAL A 37 26.83 -3.49 2.03
N ARG A 38 26.68 -2.18 2.02
CA ARG A 38 25.72 -1.47 2.88
C ARG A 38 24.37 -1.47 2.18
N THR A 39 23.36 -2.02 2.82
CA THR A 39 22.03 -2.21 2.24
C THR A 39 20.98 -1.56 3.11
N THR A 40 20.08 -0.84 2.48
CA THR A 40 18.87 -0.32 3.12
C THR A 40 17.73 -1.26 2.76
N LEU A 41 17.15 -1.87 3.77
CA LEU A 41 16.08 -2.87 3.66
C LEU A 41 14.77 -2.29 4.20
N LYS A 42 13.69 -2.46 3.46
CA LYS A 42 12.33 -2.14 3.90
C LYS A 42 11.58 -3.43 4.16
N ASN A 43 11.08 -3.60 5.40
CA ASN A 43 10.22 -4.73 5.74
C ASN A 43 8.92 -4.65 4.94
N VAL A 44 8.54 -5.75 4.30
CA VAL A 44 7.36 -5.80 3.40
C VAL A 44 6.06 -5.79 4.18
N VAL A 45 6.07 -6.26 5.43
CA VAL A 45 4.88 -6.39 6.28
C VAL A 45 4.59 -5.09 7.03
N ASP A 46 5.57 -4.55 7.76
CA ASP A 46 5.39 -3.38 8.64
C ASP A 46 6.00 -2.08 8.10
N GLY A 47 6.62 -2.14 6.92
CA GLY A 47 7.21 -0.97 6.25
C GLY A 47 8.45 -0.37 6.92
N LYS A 48 8.90 -0.94 8.05
CA LYS A 48 10.08 -0.44 8.77
C LYS A 48 11.33 -0.56 7.92
N VAL A 49 12.15 0.48 7.98
CA VAL A 49 13.40 0.55 7.23
C VAL A 49 14.56 0.34 8.20
N LEU A 50 15.50 -0.50 7.79
CA LEU A 50 16.75 -0.75 8.53
C LEU A 50 17.94 -0.79 7.57
N GLN A 51 19.10 -0.43 8.08
CA GLN A 51 20.36 -0.51 7.35
C GLN A 51 21.20 -1.66 7.89
N ILE A 52 21.64 -2.53 6.99
CA ILE A 52 22.49 -3.67 7.32
C ILE A 52 23.72 -3.67 6.41
N THR A 53 24.85 -4.02 6.99
CA THR A 53 26.10 -4.22 6.26
C THR A 53 26.32 -5.72 6.12
N PHE A 54 26.37 -6.19 4.87
CA PHE A 54 26.59 -7.58 4.53
C PHE A 54 28.01 -7.82 4.01
N ASN A 55 28.51 -9.02 4.25
CA ASN A 55 29.65 -9.52 3.51
C ASN A 55 29.18 -9.89 2.07
N PRO A 56 29.85 -9.47 1.00
CA PRO A 56 29.43 -9.72 -0.37
C PRO A 56 29.23 -11.20 -0.73
N THR A 57 29.89 -12.09 -0.02
CA THR A 57 29.82 -13.55 -0.24
C THR A 57 28.70 -14.26 0.54
N GLU A 58 28.04 -13.55 1.46
CA GLU A 58 26.88 -14.10 2.17
C GLU A 58 25.72 -14.35 1.22
N LYS A 59 24.98 -15.43 1.50
CA LYS A 59 23.83 -15.86 0.69
C LYS A 59 22.55 -15.70 1.47
N TYR A 60 21.52 -15.17 0.80
CA TYR A 60 20.19 -15.01 1.34
C TYR A 60 19.16 -15.69 0.45
N GLU A 61 18.08 -16.19 1.05
CA GLU A 61 16.96 -16.73 0.29
C GLU A 61 16.22 -15.59 -0.40
N ASN A 62 15.94 -15.78 -1.70
CA ASN A 62 15.00 -14.91 -2.40
C ASN A 62 13.62 -15.15 -1.85
N ALA A 63 12.91 -14.09 -1.45
CA ALA A 63 11.51 -14.17 -1.10
C ALA A 63 10.67 -13.97 -2.37
N VAL A 64 9.93 -15.00 -2.76
CA VAL A 64 8.95 -14.91 -3.85
C VAL A 64 7.61 -14.50 -3.25
N ILE A 65 7.14 -13.31 -3.63
CA ILE A 65 5.82 -12.80 -3.24
C ILE A 65 4.85 -13.11 -4.38
N GLU A 66 3.80 -13.85 -4.06
CA GLU A 66 2.69 -14.09 -4.95
C GLU A 66 1.62 -13.02 -4.74
N THR A 67 1.01 -12.58 -5.82
CA THR A 67 -0.11 -11.63 -5.78
C THR A 67 -1.35 -12.28 -6.37
N LYS A 68 -2.50 -12.10 -5.71
CA LYS A 68 -3.80 -12.57 -6.21
C LYS A 68 -4.79 -11.42 -6.23
N LYS A 69 -5.57 -11.34 -7.31
CA LYS A 69 -6.76 -10.49 -7.36
C LYS A 69 -7.83 -11.15 -6.50
N MET A 70 -8.38 -10.40 -5.57
CA MET A 70 -9.43 -10.84 -4.66
C MET A 70 -10.48 -9.73 -4.52
N THR A 71 -11.57 -10.05 -3.85
CA THR A 71 -12.65 -9.10 -3.55
C THR A 71 -12.79 -8.97 -2.04
N TYR A 72 -12.86 -7.74 -1.53
CA TYR A 72 -13.20 -7.53 -0.12
C TYR A 72 -14.65 -7.96 0.11
N SER A 73 -14.86 -8.93 0.99
CA SER A 73 -16.18 -9.51 1.23
C SER A 73 -16.90 -8.87 2.41
N TYR A 74 -16.38 -9.03 3.63
CA TYR A 74 -16.96 -8.48 4.86
C TYR A 74 -15.96 -8.49 6.01
N THR A 75 -16.37 -7.91 7.14
CA THR A 75 -15.68 -8.05 8.42
C THR A 75 -16.66 -8.57 9.49
N ASP A 76 -16.15 -9.37 10.40
CA ASP A 76 -16.87 -9.80 11.61
C ASP A 76 -16.58 -8.91 12.82
N GLY A 77 -15.78 -7.84 12.62
CA GLY A 77 -15.32 -6.92 13.67
C GLY A 77 -13.94 -7.25 14.23
N GLU A 78 -13.41 -8.44 13.99
CA GLU A 78 -12.06 -8.86 14.37
C GLU A 78 -11.17 -9.08 13.15
N LEU A 79 -11.71 -9.77 12.15
CA LEU A 79 -11.01 -10.10 10.91
C LEU A 79 -11.73 -9.50 9.70
N TYR A 80 -10.95 -9.33 8.64
CA TYR A 80 -11.39 -8.83 7.33
C TYR A 80 -11.23 -9.95 6.33
N TYR A 81 -12.31 -10.29 5.63
CA TYR A 81 -12.39 -11.46 4.75
C TYR A 81 -12.33 -11.04 3.29
N PHE A 82 -11.42 -11.66 2.57
CA PHE A 82 -11.21 -11.46 1.13
C PHE A 82 -11.48 -12.76 0.39
N MET A 83 -12.19 -12.68 -0.73
CA MET A 83 -12.63 -13.82 -1.52
C MET A 83 -11.88 -13.87 -2.84
N ASP A 84 -11.34 -15.04 -3.17
CA ASP A 84 -10.73 -15.27 -4.48
C ASP A 84 -11.78 -15.71 -5.54
N GLU A 85 -11.33 -15.93 -6.77
CA GLU A 85 -12.18 -16.36 -7.91
C GLU A 85 -12.78 -17.76 -7.72
N GLU A 86 -12.20 -18.58 -6.84
CA GLU A 86 -12.67 -19.92 -6.50
C GLU A 86 -13.58 -19.92 -5.25
N PHE A 87 -13.94 -18.72 -4.74
CA PHE A 87 -14.75 -18.52 -3.53
C PHE A 87 -14.07 -18.95 -2.23
N ASN A 88 -12.75 -19.09 -2.23
CA ASN A 88 -12.00 -19.29 -0.98
C ASN A 88 -11.90 -17.96 -0.25
N MET A 89 -12.04 -18.02 1.08
CA MET A 89 -11.98 -16.85 1.95
C MET A 89 -10.64 -16.79 2.66
N GLU A 90 -9.98 -15.64 2.57
CA GLU A 90 -8.72 -15.36 3.27
C GLU A 90 -8.96 -14.32 4.36
N PRO A 91 -8.81 -14.68 5.65
CA PRO A 91 -8.94 -13.74 6.76
C PRO A 91 -7.63 -13.00 7.01
N LEU A 92 -7.71 -11.69 7.22
CA LEU A 92 -6.59 -10.81 7.52
C LEU A 92 -6.90 -9.92 8.72
N ASN A 93 -5.87 -9.57 9.48
CA ASN A 93 -5.98 -8.65 10.60
C ASN A 93 -6.06 -7.18 10.13
N TYR A 94 -6.60 -6.31 10.97
CA TYR A 94 -6.72 -4.89 10.70
C TYR A 94 -5.38 -4.26 10.28
N ASP A 95 -4.29 -4.53 10.99
CA ASP A 95 -2.95 -3.98 10.69
C ASP A 95 -2.45 -4.31 9.27
N GLN A 96 -2.93 -5.42 8.70
CA GLN A 96 -2.56 -5.87 7.36
C GLN A 96 -3.39 -5.20 6.26
N VAL A 97 -4.56 -4.65 6.60
CA VAL A 97 -5.55 -4.14 5.64
C VAL A 97 -5.89 -2.66 5.81
N GLU A 98 -5.44 -2.02 6.88
CA GLU A 98 -5.80 -0.64 7.27
C GLU A 98 -5.67 0.35 6.12
N ASP A 99 -4.54 0.34 5.42
CA ASP A 99 -4.29 1.29 4.33
C ASP A 99 -5.20 1.06 3.12
N ALA A 100 -5.49 -0.20 2.79
CA ALA A 100 -6.40 -0.54 1.71
C ALA A 100 -7.86 -0.18 2.04
N LEU A 101 -8.28 -0.39 3.29
CA LEU A 101 -9.66 -0.10 3.73
C LEU A 101 -10.01 1.39 3.71
N LYS A 102 -9.04 2.29 3.73
CA LYS A 102 -9.28 3.73 3.55
C LYS A 102 -9.99 4.04 2.23
N TYR A 103 -9.82 3.19 1.23
CA TYR A 103 -10.33 3.38 -0.14
C TYR A 103 -11.16 2.21 -0.66
N THR A 104 -11.37 1.17 0.14
CA THR A 104 -12.02 -0.07 -0.29
C THR A 104 -13.30 -0.28 0.50
N LYS A 105 -14.39 -0.55 -0.19
CA LYS A 105 -15.67 -0.95 0.38
C LYS A 105 -15.96 -2.41 0.05
N GLU A 106 -16.98 -2.99 0.67
CA GLU A 106 -17.44 -4.35 0.36
C GLU A 106 -17.73 -4.51 -1.14
N ASN A 107 -17.30 -5.64 -1.68
CA ASN A 107 -17.34 -6.02 -3.08
C ASN A 107 -16.35 -5.30 -4.02
N ASP A 108 -15.48 -4.45 -3.49
CA ASP A 108 -14.43 -3.83 -4.31
C ASP A 108 -13.26 -4.80 -4.55
N PRO A 109 -12.62 -4.73 -5.74
CA PRO A 109 -11.44 -5.50 -6.05
C PRO A 109 -10.22 -4.99 -5.29
N VAL A 110 -9.38 -5.92 -4.85
CA VAL A 110 -8.10 -5.66 -4.19
C VAL A 110 -7.04 -6.62 -4.71
N THR A 111 -5.78 -6.30 -4.41
CA THR A 111 -4.65 -7.21 -4.64
C THR A 111 -4.13 -7.68 -3.29
N VAL A 112 -4.16 -8.99 -3.04
CA VAL A 112 -3.64 -9.60 -1.82
C VAL A 112 -2.27 -10.22 -2.11
N LYS A 113 -1.31 -9.93 -1.22
CA LYS A 113 0.06 -10.45 -1.31
C LYS A 113 0.25 -11.62 -0.38
N PHE A 114 0.86 -12.67 -0.90
CA PHE A 114 1.14 -13.93 -0.21
C PHE A 114 2.64 -14.22 -0.19
N TYR A 115 3.09 -14.80 0.90
CA TYR A 115 4.42 -15.37 1.03
C TYR A 115 4.31 -16.77 1.62
N LYS A 116 4.88 -17.76 0.93
CA LYS A 116 4.77 -19.18 1.31
C LYS A 116 3.32 -19.61 1.60
N GLY A 117 2.38 -19.17 0.75
CA GLY A 117 0.97 -19.50 0.86
C GLY A 117 0.18 -18.75 1.94
N LYS A 118 0.80 -17.82 2.67
CA LYS A 118 0.16 -17.02 3.71
C LYS A 118 0.00 -15.58 3.27
N ALA A 119 -1.23 -15.06 3.31
CA ALA A 119 -1.50 -13.65 3.04
C ALA A 119 -0.88 -12.75 4.13
N PHE A 120 -0.30 -11.63 3.73
CA PHE A 120 0.33 -10.69 4.66
C PHE A 120 0.00 -9.23 4.38
N SER A 121 -0.50 -8.88 3.21
CA SER A 121 -0.80 -7.49 2.84
C SER A 121 -1.90 -7.42 1.80
N VAL A 122 -2.67 -6.35 1.85
CA VAL A 122 -3.70 -6.00 0.86
C VAL A 122 -3.40 -4.63 0.29
N GLU A 123 -3.55 -4.50 -1.02
CA GLU A 123 -3.44 -3.23 -1.73
C GLU A 123 -4.76 -2.95 -2.47
N CYS A 124 -5.28 -1.74 -2.32
CA CYS A 124 -6.42 -1.28 -3.10
C CYS A 124 -6.00 -0.93 -4.55
N GLU A 125 -6.97 -0.75 -5.42
CA GLU A 125 -6.72 -0.24 -6.78
C GLU A 125 -6.11 1.18 -6.71
N ASN A 126 -5.27 1.51 -7.70
CA ASN A 126 -4.61 2.82 -7.75
C ASN A 126 -5.58 3.99 -7.89
N PHE A 127 -6.71 3.74 -8.53
CA PHE A 127 -7.78 4.71 -8.72
C PHE A 127 -9.10 4.10 -8.29
N VAL A 128 -9.82 4.81 -7.44
CA VAL A 128 -11.12 4.38 -6.92
C VAL A 128 -12.15 5.49 -7.11
N GLU A 129 -13.41 5.08 -7.23
CA GLU A 129 -14.56 5.97 -7.33
C GLU A 129 -15.42 5.80 -6.08
N LEU A 130 -15.49 6.86 -5.26
CA LEU A 130 -16.18 6.84 -3.97
C LEU A 130 -17.13 8.01 -3.85
N GLU A 131 -18.27 7.78 -3.22
CA GLU A 131 -19.29 8.80 -2.98
C GLU A 131 -18.91 9.70 -1.80
N VAL A 132 -19.16 10.99 -1.97
CA VAL A 132 -19.05 11.99 -0.90
C VAL A 132 -20.32 11.91 -0.04
N ILE A 133 -20.16 11.56 1.24
CA ILE A 133 -21.27 11.40 2.18
C ILE A 133 -21.49 12.62 3.09
N GLU A 134 -20.46 13.45 3.26
CA GLU A 134 -20.54 14.71 4.00
C GLU A 134 -19.70 15.77 3.29
N ALA A 135 -20.26 16.92 3.03
CA ALA A 135 -19.54 18.06 2.48
C ALA A 135 -20.01 19.35 3.16
N GLU A 136 -19.10 20.19 3.61
CA GLU A 136 -19.46 21.52 4.08
C GLU A 136 -20.03 22.35 2.92
N PRO A 137 -21.09 23.15 3.19
CA PRO A 137 -21.64 24.02 2.18
C PRO A 137 -20.59 25.03 1.72
N SER A 138 -20.52 25.27 0.41
CA SER A 138 -19.67 26.32 -0.15
C SER A 138 -20.13 27.67 0.36
N VAL A 139 -19.31 28.35 1.16
CA VAL A 139 -19.61 29.72 1.61
C VAL A 139 -19.42 30.64 0.41
N ALA A 140 -20.50 31.29 -0.02
CA ALA A 140 -20.45 32.32 -1.06
C ALA A 140 -19.56 33.47 -0.56
N GLY A 141 -18.44 33.71 -1.24
CA GLY A 141 -17.51 34.80 -0.91
C GLY A 141 -16.02 34.42 -0.95
N ASN A 142 -15.68 33.17 -1.05
CA ASN A 142 -14.29 32.75 -1.19
C ASN A 142 -13.91 32.70 -2.67
N THR A 143 -13.45 33.84 -3.21
CA THR A 143 -13.08 34.03 -4.62
C THR A 143 -11.65 33.59 -4.96
N ALA A 144 -10.98 32.84 -4.07
CA ALA A 144 -9.67 32.27 -4.34
C ALA A 144 -9.78 31.20 -5.44
N THR A 145 -9.04 31.37 -6.52
CA THR A 145 -9.06 30.55 -7.76
C THR A 145 -8.71 29.07 -7.52
N ASN A 146 -8.19 28.70 -6.34
CA ASN A 146 -7.81 27.34 -5.95
C ASN A 146 -8.34 26.97 -4.55
N ALA A 147 -9.50 27.46 -4.17
CA ALA A 147 -10.10 27.11 -2.89
C ALA A 147 -10.49 25.64 -2.86
N THR A 148 -10.08 24.95 -1.80
CA THR A 148 -10.43 23.56 -1.52
C THR A 148 -11.21 23.47 -0.20
N LYS A 149 -11.97 22.40 -0.06
CA LYS A 149 -12.65 22.04 1.17
C LYS A 149 -12.44 20.57 1.49
N GLN A 150 -12.65 20.22 2.73
CA GLN A 150 -12.59 18.83 3.17
C GLN A 150 -13.99 18.19 3.05
N VAL A 151 -14.05 17.00 2.50
CA VAL A 151 -15.25 16.17 2.41
C VAL A 151 -14.98 14.80 2.99
N LYS A 152 -16.01 14.14 3.48
CA LYS A 152 -15.95 12.75 3.93
C LYS A 152 -16.52 11.84 2.86
N ILE A 153 -15.78 10.81 2.51
CA ILE A 153 -16.20 9.79 1.55
C ILE A 153 -16.83 8.58 2.25
N GLU A 154 -17.51 7.73 1.51
CA GLU A 154 -18.30 6.60 2.03
C GLU A 154 -17.48 5.59 2.86
N THR A 155 -16.17 5.52 2.70
CA THR A 155 -15.28 4.71 3.55
C THR A 155 -14.94 5.36 4.89
N GLY A 156 -15.36 6.59 5.13
CA GLY A 156 -15.09 7.37 6.34
C GLY A 156 -13.84 8.24 6.29
N LEU A 157 -13.06 8.20 5.21
CA LEU A 157 -11.88 9.03 5.03
C LEU A 157 -12.24 10.46 4.63
N TYR A 158 -11.45 11.43 5.08
CA TYR A 158 -11.55 12.83 4.66
C TYR A 158 -10.58 13.13 3.54
N ILE A 159 -11.08 13.78 2.47
CA ILE A 159 -10.34 14.14 1.27
C ILE A 159 -10.47 15.63 0.99
N GLN A 160 -9.37 16.27 0.56
CA GLN A 160 -9.40 17.64 0.06
C GLN A 160 -9.87 17.66 -1.39
N VAL A 161 -10.92 18.46 -1.65
CA VAL A 161 -11.56 18.56 -2.96
C VAL A 161 -11.79 20.03 -3.34
N PRO A 162 -11.98 20.34 -4.63
CA PRO A 162 -12.42 21.67 -5.07
C PRO A 162 -13.78 22.05 -4.44
N MET A 163 -14.02 23.35 -4.28
CA MET A 163 -15.24 23.87 -3.64
C MET A 163 -16.53 23.44 -4.31
N PHE A 164 -16.52 23.10 -5.61
CA PHE A 164 -17.72 22.69 -6.35
C PHE A 164 -18.22 21.27 -6.06
N VAL A 165 -17.43 20.45 -5.36
CA VAL A 165 -17.83 19.09 -5.01
C VAL A 165 -18.84 19.12 -3.88
N ASN A 166 -19.97 18.41 -4.04
CA ASN A 166 -21.07 18.38 -3.10
C ASN A 166 -21.31 16.97 -2.55
N GLU A 167 -22.06 16.90 -1.46
CA GLU A 167 -22.60 15.64 -0.95
C GLU A 167 -23.41 14.92 -2.03
N GLY A 168 -23.22 13.60 -2.18
CA GLY A 168 -23.81 12.78 -3.23
C GLY A 168 -23.02 12.72 -4.54
N ASP A 169 -21.99 13.56 -4.71
CA ASP A 169 -21.09 13.44 -5.86
C ASP A 169 -20.18 12.21 -5.71
N VAL A 170 -19.91 11.55 -6.82
CA VAL A 170 -18.89 10.49 -6.90
C VAL A 170 -17.60 11.12 -7.38
N ILE A 171 -16.52 10.88 -6.65
CA ILE A 171 -15.20 11.41 -6.98
C ILE A 171 -14.21 10.29 -7.23
N ARG A 172 -13.30 10.52 -8.17
CA ARG A 172 -12.17 9.64 -8.44
C ARG A 172 -10.97 10.11 -7.65
N ILE A 173 -10.32 9.17 -6.97
CA ILE A 173 -9.20 9.42 -6.06
C ILE A 173 -8.00 8.58 -6.53
N ASP A 174 -6.81 9.18 -6.53
CA ASP A 174 -5.55 8.45 -6.61
C ASP A 174 -5.17 7.94 -5.23
N THR A 175 -5.28 6.65 -5.00
CA THR A 175 -5.04 6.04 -3.68
C THR A 175 -3.57 6.06 -3.26
N ARG A 176 -2.65 6.26 -4.20
CA ARG A 176 -1.20 6.33 -3.94
C ARG A 176 -0.82 7.63 -3.23
N THR A 177 -1.56 8.70 -3.49
CA THR A 177 -1.32 10.03 -2.92
C THR A 177 -2.46 10.49 -2.00
N GLY A 178 -3.65 9.92 -2.16
CA GLY A 178 -4.87 10.35 -1.47
C GLY A 178 -5.53 11.58 -2.11
N ASP A 179 -5.11 11.94 -3.33
CA ASP A 179 -5.57 13.17 -3.98
C ASP A 179 -6.83 12.95 -4.81
N TYR A 180 -7.69 13.97 -4.79
CA TYR A 180 -8.81 14.12 -5.69
C TYR A 180 -8.31 14.24 -7.15
N MET A 181 -8.92 13.49 -8.05
CA MET A 181 -8.61 13.55 -9.49
C MET A 181 -9.69 14.29 -10.27
N GLU A 182 -10.90 13.82 -10.16
CA GLU A 182 -12.04 14.35 -10.90
C GLU A 182 -13.37 13.97 -10.28
N ARG A 183 -14.42 14.72 -10.61
CA ARG A 183 -15.80 14.33 -10.32
C ARG A 183 -16.32 13.46 -11.45
N VAL A 184 -16.80 12.27 -11.10
CA VAL A 184 -17.39 11.34 -12.06
C VAL A 184 -18.79 11.84 -12.43
N LYS A 185 -19.03 12.06 -13.71
CA LYS A 185 -20.37 12.39 -14.20
C LYS A 185 -21.22 11.12 -14.23
N LYS A 186 -22.38 11.17 -13.61
CA LYS A 186 -23.41 10.15 -13.76
C LYS A 186 -23.97 10.15 -15.17
#